data_2505b9dc07d4c3d5782c545ba4128638
#
_entry.id   2505b9dc07d4c3d5782c545ba4128638
#
_cell.length_a   1.000
_cell.length_b   1.000
_cell.length_c   1.000
_cell.angle_alpha   90.00
_cell.angle_beta   90.00
_cell.angle_gamma   90.00
#
_symmetry.space_group_name_H-M   'P 1'
#
loop_
_entity.id
_entity.type
_entity.pdbx_description
1 polymer ?
#
loop_
_entity_poly.entity_id
_entity_poly.type
_entity_poly.pdbx_seq_one_letter_code
_entity_poly.pdbx_strand_id
1 'polypeptide(L)'
;MRQMVAHFAPLHQVRAVRDSAPAPAHRTEAVEIFGGDGPVVLTCEHATERLPAPWRWPEADQRLVGTHWAYDLGAADLTYDLQRRLSCAAVLSRFSRLLVDPNRPEGAETLFRDVADGEPVRFNLDLDAEERERRLAGYYRPYHAAADEVVEASSAPIVFSVHTFTPVYEGTKRWMEIGVLYDTHEAISLELGRALHDAGFHVAYNEPWSGKEGLIYSVDRHARSHGREPIEIEVRQDLAVQAEFRWRLVDAIAGWLRER
;
A
#
# COMPACT_ATOMS: atom_id res chain seq x y z
N MET A 1 24.22 -51.40 17.25
CA MET A 1 23.26 -50.40 16.81
C MET A 1 23.25 -49.27 17.81
N ARG A 2 23.96 -48.16 17.52
CA ARG A 2 23.95 -46.94 18.34
C ARG A 2 22.99 -45.94 17.65
N GLN A 3 21.89 -45.62 18.31
CA GLN A 3 20.97 -44.56 17.88
C GLN A 3 21.70 -43.19 17.98
N MET A 4 21.85 -42.51 16.86
CA MET A 4 22.21 -41.11 16.81
C MET A 4 20.97 -40.28 17.17
N VAL A 5 20.97 -39.72 18.36
CA VAL A 5 20.00 -38.71 18.78
C VAL A 5 20.48 -37.39 18.21
N ALA A 6 19.77 -36.85 17.20
CA ALA A 6 20.00 -35.52 16.69
C ALA A 6 19.55 -34.51 17.77
N HIS A 7 20.52 -33.78 18.30
CA HIS A 7 20.25 -32.61 19.16
C HIS A 7 19.72 -31.48 18.28
N PHE A 8 18.43 -31.26 18.32
CA PHE A 8 17.82 -30.00 17.86
C PHE A 8 18.21 -28.91 18.88
N ALA A 9 18.98 -27.95 18.44
CA ALA A 9 19.23 -26.72 19.20
C ALA A 9 17.90 -25.95 19.39
N PRO A 10 17.67 -25.37 20.59
CA PRO A 10 16.43 -24.66 20.85
C PRO A 10 16.30 -23.40 19.98
N LEU A 11 15.14 -23.25 19.32
CA LEU A 11 14.71 -22.11 18.48
C LEU A 11 14.51 -20.78 19.25
N HIS A 12 15.23 -20.56 20.32
CA HIS A 12 15.15 -19.32 21.12
C HIS A 12 16.45 -18.55 21.01
N GLN A 13 16.74 -17.96 19.89
CA GLN A 13 17.61 -16.77 19.74
C GLN A 13 17.70 -16.29 18.28
N VAL A 14 16.62 -16.31 17.51
CA VAL A 14 16.48 -15.30 16.48
C VAL A 14 15.82 -14.12 17.20
N ARG A 15 16.62 -13.31 17.86
CA ARG A 15 16.25 -11.95 18.23
C ARG A 15 15.92 -11.26 16.91
N ALA A 16 14.62 -11.12 16.61
CA ALA A 16 14.16 -10.24 15.57
C ALA A 16 14.82 -8.88 15.85
N VAL A 17 15.83 -8.53 15.06
CA VAL A 17 16.20 -7.15 14.87
C VAL A 17 14.90 -6.58 14.29
N ARG A 18 14.13 -5.92 15.14
CA ARG A 18 13.13 -4.97 14.69
C ARG A 18 13.95 -3.91 13.98
N ASP A 19 14.19 -4.11 12.68
CA ASP A 19 14.62 -3.03 11.84
C ASP A 19 13.54 -1.98 11.98
N SER A 20 13.83 -0.96 12.79
CA SER A 20 12.94 0.19 12.94
C SER A 20 12.68 0.73 11.55
N ALA A 21 11.43 1.11 11.28
CA ALA A 21 11.09 1.80 10.04
C ALA A 21 12.17 2.88 9.73
N PRO A 22 12.56 3.08 8.46
CA PRO A 22 13.55 4.09 8.13
C PRO A 22 13.09 5.45 8.65
N ALA A 23 14.04 6.31 9.03
CA ALA A 23 13.67 7.67 9.46
C ALA A 23 13.19 8.46 8.24
N PRO A 24 11.99 9.07 8.27
CA PRO A 24 11.50 9.87 7.17
C PRO A 24 12.33 11.14 7.01
N ALA A 25 12.52 11.58 5.76
CA ALA A 25 13.15 12.86 5.44
C ALA A 25 12.21 14.04 5.85
N HIS A 26 10.91 13.84 5.73
CA HIS A 26 9.89 14.80 6.14
C HIS A 26 8.63 14.10 6.64
N ARG A 27 7.97 14.69 7.63
CA ARG A 27 6.73 14.17 8.21
C ARG A 27 5.79 15.30 8.60
N THR A 28 4.55 15.20 8.13
CA THR A 28 3.44 16.08 8.54
C THR A 28 2.30 15.26 9.16
N GLU A 29 1.17 15.90 9.45
CA GLU A 29 -0.03 15.16 9.86
C GLU A 29 -0.63 14.33 8.74
N ALA A 30 -0.45 14.72 7.48
CA ALA A 30 -1.03 14.04 6.31
C ALA A 30 -0.09 13.01 5.68
N VAL A 31 1.24 13.24 5.69
CA VAL A 31 2.19 12.42 4.94
C VAL A 31 3.47 12.12 5.70
N GLU A 32 4.10 11.05 5.29
CA GLU A 32 5.45 10.65 5.61
C GLU A 32 6.23 10.46 4.32
N ILE A 33 7.39 11.12 4.18
CA ILE A 33 8.18 11.17 2.96
C ILE A 33 9.58 10.64 3.25
N PHE A 34 10.05 9.75 2.41
CA PHE A 34 11.42 9.23 2.40
C PHE A 34 12.12 9.69 1.12
N GLY A 35 13.36 10.12 1.26
CA GLY A 35 14.23 10.44 0.12
C GLY A 35 14.91 9.20 -0.45
N GLY A 36 15.42 9.33 -1.67
CA GLY A 36 16.23 8.32 -2.34
C GLY A 36 16.20 8.49 -3.85
N ASP A 37 17.26 8.00 -4.52
CA ASP A 37 17.46 8.12 -5.97
C ASP A 37 17.30 6.77 -6.69
N GLY A 38 16.58 5.84 -6.07
CA GLY A 38 16.33 4.51 -6.64
C GLY A 38 15.43 4.55 -7.88
N PRO A 39 15.23 3.38 -8.52
CA PRO A 39 14.61 3.29 -9.86
C PRO A 39 13.09 3.51 -9.86
N VAL A 40 12.46 3.68 -8.71
CA VAL A 40 11.02 3.91 -8.55
C VAL A 40 10.74 5.00 -7.52
N VAL A 41 9.58 5.65 -7.62
CA VAL A 41 8.96 6.37 -6.50
C VAL A 41 7.85 5.49 -5.94
N LEU A 42 7.90 5.17 -4.65
CA LEU A 42 6.88 4.38 -3.98
C LEU A 42 5.76 5.26 -3.46
N THR A 43 4.51 4.79 -3.56
CA THR A 43 3.36 5.36 -2.86
C THR A 43 2.65 4.30 -2.03
N CYS A 44 2.03 4.72 -0.92
CA CYS A 44 1.17 3.86 -0.11
C CYS A 44 0.02 4.72 0.45
N GLU A 45 -1.10 4.67 -0.22
CA GLU A 45 -2.28 5.47 0.04
C GLU A 45 -2.99 5.06 1.33
N HIS A 46 -2.92 3.78 1.66
CA HIS A 46 -3.66 3.17 2.77
C HIS A 46 -2.73 2.65 3.87
N ALA A 47 -1.71 3.43 4.21
CA ALA A 47 -0.60 2.99 5.08
C ALA A 47 -0.99 2.82 6.56
N THR A 48 -2.10 3.40 7.02
CA THR A 48 -2.44 3.43 8.45
C THR A 48 -3.94 3.58 8.70
N GLU A 49 -4.41 3.05 9.84
CA GLU A 49 -5.77 3.27 10.36
C GLU A 49 -5.92 4.54 11.20
N ARG A 50 -4.89 5.35 11.32
CA ARG A 50 -4.88 6.51 12.21
C ARG A 50 -5.97 7.51 11.85
N LEU A 51 -6.76 7.93 12.83
CA LEU A 51 -7.55 9.15 12.76
C LEU A 51 -6.78 10.27 13.48
N PRO A 52 -6.33 11.32 12.76
CA PRO A 52 -5.66 12.45 13.39
C PRO A 52 -6.64 13.31 14.20
N ALA A 53 -6.17 14.01 15.22
CA ALA A 53 -7.02 14.96 15.94
C ALA A 53 -7.59 16.04 15.00
N PRO A 54 -8.84 16.47 15.18
CA PRO A 54 -9.73 16.16 16.31
C PRO A 54 -10.55 14.86 16.18
N TRP A 55 -10.45 14.15 15.06
CA TRP A 55 -11.26 12.96 14.79
C TRP A 55 -10.87 11.78 15.67
N ARG A 56 -11.86 10.96 16.00
CA ARG A 56 -11.71 9.75 16.80
C ARG A 56 -12.65 8.69 16.26
N TRP A 57 -12.29 7.42 16.43
CA TRP A 57 -13.18 6.33 16.14
C TRP A 57 -14.40 6.37 17.06
N PRO A 58 -15.64 6.53 16.51
CA PRO A 58 -16.86 6.34 17.29
C PRO A 58 -16.91 4.92 17.88
N GLU A 59 -17.61 4.74 19.00
CA GLU A 59 -17.76 3.41 19.61
C GLU A 59 -18.34 2.38 18.62
N ALA A 60 -19.34 2.76 17.85
CA ALA A 60 -19.96 1.89 16.84
C ALA A 60 -19.03 1.52 15.69
N ASP A 61 -17.97 2.31 15.42
CA ASP A 61 -17.00 2.07 14.36
C ASP A 61 -15.73 1.37 14.86
N GLN A 62 -15.61 1.07 16.15
CA GLN A 62 -14.48 0.31 16.72
C GLN A 62 -14.30 -1.05 16.01
N ARG A 63 -15.36 -1.62 15.45
CA ARG A 63 -15.33 -2.84 14.63
C ARG A 63 -14.47 -2.72 13.38
N LEU A 64 -14.17 -1.51 12.91
CA LEU A 64 -13.38 -1.23 11.71
C LEU A 64 -11.89 -1.08 12.00
N VAL A 65 -11.54 -0.82 13.25
CA VAL A 65 -10.14 -0.69 13.70
C VAL A 65 -9.42 -2.02 13.52
N GLY A 66 -8.22 -1.99 12.94
CA GLY A 66 -7.45 -3.19 12.64
C GLY A 66 -7.92 -3.97 11.42
N THR A 67 -8.90 -3.45 10.65
CA THR A 67 -9.44 -4.14 9.47
C THR A 67 -9.04 -3.44 8.16
N HIS A 68 -9.21 -4.16 7.06
CA HIS A 68 -8.98 -3.64 5.70
C HIS A 68 -9.89 -2.46 5.30
N TRP A 69 -10.95 -2.21 6.07
CA TRP A 69 -11.78 -1.03 5.86
C TRP A 69 -11.07 0.26 6.26
N ALA A 70 -10.25 0.21 7.29
CA ALA A 70 -9.53 1.36 7.81
C ALA A 70 -8.19 1.60 7.13
N TYR A 71 -7.47 0.55 6.73
CA TYR A 71 -6.16 0.60 6.08
C TYR A 71 -5.78 -0.74 5.44
N ASP A 72 -4.70 -0.79 4.69
CA ASP A 72 -4.19 -1.99 4.06
C ASP A 72 -3.13 -2.66 4.94
N LEU A 73 -3.49 -3.77 5.60
CA LEU A 73 -2.63 -4.46 6.56
C LEU A 73 -1.35 -4.98 5.88
N GLY A 74 -0.20 -4.55 6.41
CA GLY A 74 1.12 -4.92 5.89
C GLY A 74 1.63 -4.06 4.74
N ALA A 75 0.81 -3.17 4.14
CA ALA A 75 1.23 -2.32 3.02
C ALA A 75 2.36 -1.35 3.42
N ALA A 76 2.25 -0.69 4.57
CA ALA A 76 3.28 0.20 5.06
C ALA A 76 4.61 -0.53 5.32
N ASP A 77 4.56 -1.71 5.96
CA ASP A 77 5.76 -2.53 6.23
C ASP A 77 6.45 -2.94 4.93
N LEU A 78 5.67 -3.38 3.92
CA LEU A 78 6.21 -3.73 2.60
C LEU A 78 6.81 -2.50 1.90
N THR A 79 6.16 -1.34 2.00
CA THR A 79 6.68 -0.09 1.43
C THR A 79 8.01 0.31 2.08
N TYR A 80 8.15 0.18 3.41
CA TYR A 80 9.41 0.43 4.10
C TYR A 80 10.50 -0.57 3.71
N ASP A 81 10.15 -1.85 3.54
CA ASP A 81 11.11 -2.88 3.12
C ASP A 81 11.61 -2.60 1.69
N LEU A 82 10.71 -2.22 0.75
CA LEU A 82 11.06 -1.80 -0.62
C LEU A 82 11.92 -0.53 -0.62
N GLN A 83 11.53 0.50 0.15
CA GLN A 83 12.24 1.76 0.25
C GLN A 83 13.70 1.54 0.67
N ARG A 84 13.93 0.74 1.71
CA ARG A 84 15.29 0.39 2.17
C ARG A 84 16.08 -0.39 1.13
N ARG A 85 15.44 -1.38 0.51
CA ARG A 85 16.09 -2.28 -0.45
C ARG A 85 16.48 -1.60 -1.74
N LEU A 86 15.64 -0.66 -2.20
CA LEU A 86 15.80 0.05 -3.46
C LEU A 86 16.46 1.42 -3.30
N SER A 87 16.60 1.92 -2.07
CA SER A 87 17.08 3.28 -1.76
C SER A 87 16.32 4.35 -2.56
N CYS A 88 15.02 4.18 -2.70
CA CYS A 88 14.15 5.03 -3.51
C CYS A 88 13.35 6.02 -2.67
N ALA A 89 12.78 7.04 -3.31
CA ALA A 89 11.83 7.93 -2.66
C ALA A 89 10.52 7.21 -2.38
N ALA A 90 9.83 7.59 -1.28
CA ALA A 90 8.54 7.04 -0.93
C ALA A 90 7.64 8.07 -0.26
N VAL A 91 6.32 7.99 -0.53
CA VAL A 91 5.27 8.82 0.09
C VAL A 91 4.19 7.91 0.66
N LEU A 92 3.96 8.00 1.97
CA LEU A 92 2.93 7.21 2.65
C LEU A 92 1.91 8.14 3.29
N SER A 93 0.61 7.78 3.22
CA SER A 93 -0.42 8.48 3.97
C SER A 93 -0.25 8.28 5.49
N ARG A 94 -0.66 9.27 6.27
CA ARG A 94 -0.66 9.20 7.75
C ARG A 94 -2.06 9.30 8.34
N PHE A 95 -3.06 8.93 7.57
CA PHE A 95 -4.47 8.91 7.96
C PHE A 95 -5.19 7.72 7.36
N SER A 96 -6.25 7.29 8.05
CA SER A 96 -7.11 6.21 7.57
C SER A 96 -7.85 6.59 6.29
N ARG A 97 -7.99 5.64 5.35
CA ARG A 97 -8.83 5.82 4.16
C ARG A 97 -10.29 6.13 4.47
N LEU A 98 -10.75 5.85 5.70
CA LEU A 98 -12.10 6.25 6.12
C LEU A 98 -12.19 7.73 6.53
N LEU A 99 -11.07 8.43 6.78
CA LEU A 99 -11.09 9.89 6.92
C LEU A 99 -11.42 10.56 5.59
N VAL A 100 -10.68 10.19 4.57
CA VAL A 100 -10.85 10.52 3.16
C VAL A 100 -9.97 9.56 2.36
N ASP A 101 -10.46 8.96 1.27
CA ASP A 101 -9.68 7.96 0.53
C ASP A 101 -8.78 8.59 -0.54
N PRO A 102 -7.44 8.65 -0.35
CA PRO A 102 -6.55 9.26 -1.34
C PRO A 102 -6.41 8.43 -2.63
N ASN A 103 -6.87 7.16 -2.66
CA ASN A 103 -6.94 6.37 -3.88
C ASN A 103 -8.32 6.50 -4.59
N ARG A 104 -8.99 7.64 -4.41
CA ARG A 104 -10.24 7.98 -5.10
C ARG A 104 -10.17 9.43 -5.62
N PRO A 105 -10.77 9.72 -6.79
CA PRO A 105 -10.88 11.11 -7.24
C PRO A 105 -11.74 11.95 -6.30
N GLU A 106 -11.45 13.27 -6.21
CA GLU A 106 -12.14 14.23 -5.31
C GLU A 106 -13.63 14.35 -5.61
N GLY A 107 -14.29 13.72 -6.34
CA GLY A 107 -15.73 13.75 -6.58
C GLY A 107 -16.38 12.36 -6.47
N ALA A 108 -15.60 11.34 -6.12
CA ALA A 108 -16.11 9.98 -6.06
C ALA A 108 -17.09 9.78 -4.89
N GLU A 109 -18.15 9.02 -5.11
CA GLU A 109 -19.11 8.65 -4.06
C GLU A 109 -18.43 7.93 -2.88
N THR A 110 -17.40 7.14 -3.17
CA THR A 110 -16.65 6.36 -2.17
C THR A 110 -15.46 7.11 -1.54
N LEU A 111 -15.29 8.40 -1.86
CA LEU A 111 -14.23 9.23 -1.27
C LEU A 111 -14.34 9.32 0.26
N PHE A 112 -15.57 9.42 0.76
CA PHE A 112 -15.95 9.34 2.17
C PHE A 112 -16.88 8.15 2.35
N ARG A 113 -16.32 6.96 2.47
CA ARG A 113 -17.09 5.72 2.52
C ARG A 113 -18.01 5.69 3.75
N ASP A 114 -19.30 5.55 3.50
CA ASP A 114 -20.39 5.59 4.50
C ASP A 114 -20.94 4.21 4.88
N VAL A 115 -20.54 3.14 4.16
CA VAL A 115 -20.91 1.75 4.45
C VAL A 115 -19.67 0.86 4.41
N ALA A 116 -19.50 0.02 5.42
CA ALA A 116 -18.46 -0.99 5.50
C ALA A 116 -19.03 -2.25 6.19
N ASP A 117 -18.80 -3.42 5.59
CA ASP A 117 -19.35 -4.70 6.08
C ASP A 117 -20.89 -4.74 6.12
N GLY A 118 -21.54 -4.04 5.18
CA GLY A 118 -23.00 -3.91 5.14
C GLY A 118 -23.60 -3.00 6.23
N GLU A 119 -22.79 -2.43 7.09
CA GLU A 119 -23.20 -1.55 8.19
C GLU A 119 -22.74 -0.11 7.96
N PRO A 120 -23.51 0.89 8.44
CA PRO A 120 -23.11 2.29 8.34
C PRO A 120 -21.78 2.58 9.05
N VAL A 121 -20.92 3.38 8.39
CA VAL A 121 -19.75 4.00 9.00
C VAL A 121 -20.18 5.29 9.68
N ARG A 122 -20.40 5.25 10.98
CA ARG A 122 -20.94 6.39 11.76
C ARG A 122 -20.07 7.64 11.62
N PHE A 123 -18.78 7.45 11.51
CA PHE A 123 -17.79 8.51 11.28
C PHE A 123 -18.06 9.33 10.02
N ASN A 124 -18.73 8.74 9.01
CA ASN A 124 -18.93 9.36 7.70
C ASN A 124 -20.41 9.64 7.38
N LEU A 125 -21.33 9.40 8.32
CA LEU A 125 -22.72 9.77 8.12
C LEU A 125 -22.89 11.29 8.25
N ASP A 126 -23.76 11.84 7.41
CA ASP A 126 -24.22 13.25 7.48
C ASP A 126 -23.07 14.27 7.45
N LEU A 127 -21.97 13.97 6.73
CA LEU A 127 -20.89 14.91 6.55
C LEU A 127 -21.37 16.16 5.79
N ASP A 128 -21.35 17.31 6.44
CA ASP A 128 -21.62 18.58 5.77
C ASP A 128 -20.45 19.03 4.87
N ALA A 129 -20.67 20.08 4.11
CA ALA A 129 -19.68 20.60 3.16
C ALA A 129 -18.43 21.13 3.87
N GLU A 130 -18.57 21.71 5.06
CA GLU A 130 -17.46 22.26 5.84
C GLU A 130 -16.54 21.13 6.36
N GLU A 131 -17.12 20.05 6.88
CA GLU A 131 -16.36 18.90 7.34
C GLU A 131 -15.66 18.15 6.19
N ARG A 132 -16.35 18.00 5.04
CA ARG A 132 -15.74 17.44 3.82
C ARG A 132 -14.54 18.28 3.38
N GLU A 133 -14.71 19.59 3.29
CA GLU A 133 -13.63 20.52 2.90
C GLU A 133 -12.48 20.50 3.90
N ARG A 134 -12.74 20.43 5.18
CA ARG A 134 -11.71 20.31 6.22
C ARG A 134 -10.82 19.09 6.03
N ARG A 135 -11.42 17.92 5.71
CA ARG A 135 -10.68 16.69 5.45
C ARG A 135 -9.91 16.75 4.13
N LEU A 136 -10.51 17.31 3.09
CA LEU A 136 -9.85 17.53 1.80
C LEU A 136 -8.63 18.44 1.93
N ALA A 137 -8.82 19.61 2.52
CA ALA A 137 -7.77 20.61 2.67
C ALA A 137 -6.66 20.17 3.66
N GLY A 138 -7.02 19.42 4.71
CA GLY A 138 -6.07 19.00 5.73
C GLY A 138 -5.28 17.74 5.38
N TYR A 139 -5.82 16.84 4.54
CA TYR A 139 -5.25 15.51 4.35
C TYR A 139 -5.16 15.06 2.89
N TYR A 140 -6.25 15.11 2.15
CA TYR A 140 -6.30 14.63 0.77
C TYR A 140 -5.38 15.45 -0.15
N ARG A 141 -5.61 16.77 -0.22
CA ARG A 141 -4.81 17.63 -1.09
C ARG A 141 -3.34 17.72 -0.66
N PRO A 142 -2.99 17.81 0.63
CA PRO A 142 -1.59 17.72 1.06
C PRO A 142 -0.90 16.41 0.72
N TYR A 143 -1.60 15.26 0.80
CA TYR A 143 -1.06 13.98 0.36
C TYR A 143 -0.72 14.02 -1.14
N HIS A 144 -1.67 14.42 -1.97
CA HIS A 144 -1.46 14.49 -3.42
C HIS A 144 -0.41 15.52 -3.83
N ALA A 145 -0.36 16.66 -3.18
CA ALA A 145 0.67 17.66 -3.42
C ALA A 145 2.08 17.11 -3.11
N ALA A 146 2.23 16.44 -1.98
CA ALA A 146 3.50 15.81 -1.61
C ALA A 146 3.90 14.69 -2.58
N ALA A 147 2.96 13.87 -3.05
CA ALA A 147 3.24 12.85 -4.04
C ALA A 147 3.66 13.46 -5.40
N ASP A 148 2.97 14.50 -5.86
CA ASP A 148 3.34 15.25 -7.07
C ASP A 148 4.76 15.84 -6.95
N GLU A 149 5.08 16.52 -5.83
CA GLU A 149 6.41 17.10 -5.60
C GLU A 149 7.52 16.04 -5.60
N VAL A 150 7.31 14.89 -4.97
CA VAL A 150 8.30 13.81 -4.92
C VAL A 150 8.49 13.16 -6.28
N VAL A 151 7.42 12.92 -7.03
CA VAL A 151 7.50 12.36 -8.39
C VAL A 151 8.17 13.33 -9.36
N GLU A 152 7.84 14.63 -9.29
CA GLU A 152 8.47 15.68 -10.10
C GLU A 152 9.97 15.78 -9.84
N ALA A 153 10.38 15.77 -8.56
CA ALA A 153 11.80 15.87 -8.18
C ALA A 153 12.61 14.62 -8.50
N SER A 154 11.98 13.46 -8.70
CA SER A 154 12.63 12.19 -8.99
C SER A 154 12.93 12.01 -10.47
N SER A 155 14.06 11.37 -10.80
CA SER A 155 14.37 10.88 -12.16
C SER A 155 13.84 9.47 -12.42
N ALA A 156 13.26 8.79 -11.43
CA ALA A 156 12.76 7.43 -11.55
C ALA A 156 11.67 7.33 -12.63
N PRO A 157 11.75 6.33 -13.54
CA PRO A 157 10.79 6.18 -14.62
C PRO A 157 9.43 5.61 -14.17
N ILE A 158 9.35 5.07 -12.97
CA ILE A 158 8.18 4.32 -12.46
C ILE A 158 7.67 4.96 -11.18
N VAL A 159 6.35 5.14 -11.10
CA VAL A 159 5.63 5.33 -9.83
C VAL A 159 4.99 4.00 -9.45
N PHE A 160 5.30 3.50 -8.26
CA PHE A 160 4.96 2.16 -7.83
C PHE A 160 4.13 2.21 -6.54
N SER A 161 2.83 1.91 -6.64
CA SER A 161 1.93 1.90 -5.49
C SER A 161 1.85 0.53 -4.83
N VAL A 162 1.78 0.53 -3.51
CA VAL A 162 1.74 -0.67 -2.66
C VAL A 162 0.44 -0.73 -1.89
N HIS A 163 -0.38 -1.74 -2.21
CA HIS A 163 -1.64 -2.04 -1.56
C HIS A 163 -1.70 -3.49 -1.07
N THR A 164 -2.74 -3.80 -0.29
CA THR A 164 -2.99 -5.17 0.16
C THR A 164 -4.48 -5.50 0.19
N PHE A 165 -4.82 -6.75 -0.13
CA PHE A 165 -6.19 -7.24 -0.19
C PHE A 165 -6.47 -8.39 0.78
N THR A 166 -7.74 -8.58 1.16
CA THR A 166 -8.18 -9.64 2.07
C THR A 166 -8.04 -11.02 1.46
N PRO A 167 -7.61 -12.05 2.25
CA PRO A 167 -7.48 -13.43 1.77
C PRO A 167 -8.82 -14.10 1.46
N VAL A 168 -9.91 -13.56 2.01
CA VAL A 168 -11.28 -14.03 1.79
C VAL A 168 -12.16 -12.82 1.50
N TYR A 169 -13.03 -12.92 0.49
CA TYR A 169 -14.02 -11.91 0.16
C TYR A 169 -15.36 -12.58 -0.14
N GLU A 170 -16.41 -12.14 0.53
CA GLU A 170 -17.76 -12.73 0.41
C GLU A 170 -17.76 -14.26 0.55
N GLY A 171 -16.98 -14.79 1.49
CA GLY A 171 -16.86 -16.22 1.75
C GLY A 171 -15.97 -17.00 0.77
N THR A 172 -15.50 -16.37 -0.31
CA THR A 172 -14.64 -17.00 -1.31
C THR A 172 -13.16 -16.72 -1.01
N LYS A 173 -12.34 -17.78 -0.93
CA LYS A 173 -10.88 -17.65 -0.79
C LYS A 173 -10.27 -17.15 -2.09
N ARG A 174 -9.41 -16.15 -1.98
CA ARG A 174 -8.59 -15.67 -3.09
C ARG A 174 -7.33 -16.52 -3.21
N TRP A 175 -7.12 -17.10 -4.38
CA TRP A 175 -6.01 -18.01 -4.66
C TRP A 175 -4.68 -17.29 -4.89
N MET A 176 -4.74 -16.09 -5.48
CA MET A 176 -3.56 -15.29 -5.77
C MET A 176 -2.89 -14.77 -4.49
N GLU A 177 -1.58 -14.66 -4.55
CA GLU A 177 -0.77 -14.02 -3.51
C GLU A 177 -0.54 -12.54 -3.82
N ILE A 178 -0.42 -12.23 -5.12
CA ILE A 178 -0.12 -10.89 -5.62
C ILE A 178 -1.02 -10.59 -6.82
N GLY A 179 -1.65 -9.42 -6.81
CA GLY A 179 -2.26 -8.79 -7.96
C GLY A 179 -1.32 -7.74 -8.55
N VAL A 180 -1.20 -7.67 -9.88
CA VAL A 180 -0.54 -6.57 -10.59
C VAL A 180 -1.60 -5.83 -11.38
N LEU A 181 -1.85 -4.58 -11.00
CA LEU A 181 -2.94 -3.78 -11.54
C LEU A 181 -2.41 -2.73 -12.52
N TYR A 182 -3.13 -2.57 -13.62
CA TYR A 182 -2.81 -1.59 -14.65
C TYR A 182 -4.06 -1.16 -15.44
N ASP A 183 -3.98 0.02 -16.04
CA ASP A 183 -4.92 0.49 -17.06
C ASP A 183 -4.25 0.40 -18.44
N THR A 184 -3.53 1.42 -18.86
CA THR A 184 -2.94 1.51 -20.20
C THR A 184 -1.48 1.01 -20.28
N HIS A 185 -0.77 0.92 -19.15
CA HIS A 185 0.63 0.49 -19.08
C HIS A 185 0.75 -1.02 -18.88
N GLU A 186 0.14 -1.80 -19.78
CA GLU A 186 0.06 -3.26 -19.69
C GLU A 186 1.43 -3.92 -19.80
N ALA A 187 2.31 -3.44 -20.69
CA ALA A 187 3.58 -4.10 -20.99
C ALA A 187 4.47 -4.26 -19.75
N ILE A 188 4.71 -3.16 -19.02
CA ILE A 188 5.55 -3.16 -17.81
C ILE A 188 4.92 -4.00 -16.69
N SER A 189 3.60 -3.97 -16.55
CA SER A 189 2.87 -4.76 -15.54
C SER A 189 2.94 -6.25 -15.83
N LEU A 190 2.86 -6.65 -17.12
CA LEU A 190 3.06 -8.04 -17.52
C LEU A 190 4.51 -8.51 -17.32
N GLU A 191 5.50 -7.63 -17.53
CA GLU A 191 6.91 -7.95 -17.24
C GLU A 191 7.12 -8.21 -15.74
N LEU A 192 6.64 -7.31 -14.87
CA LEU A 192 6.71 -7.49 -13.43
C LEU A 192 6.02 -8.79 -13.01
N GLY A 193 4.79 -9.01 -13.48
CA GLY A 193 4.03 -10.20 -13.10
C GLY A 193 4.70 -11.51 -13.52
N ARG A 194 5.36 -11.55 -14.70
CA ARG A 194 6.18 -12.70 -15.12
C ARG A 194 7.38 -12.90 -14.22
N ALA A 195 8.11 -11.83 -13.89
CA ALA A 195 9.26 -11.92 -12.99
C ALA A 195 8.86 -12.44 -11.59
N LEU A 196 7.72 -11.99 -11.07
CA LEU A 196 7.17 -12.48 -9.81
C LEU A 196 6.73 -13.96 -9.90
N HIS A 197 6.08 -14.35 -10.99
CA HIS A 197 5.71 -15.74 -11.24
C HIS A 197 6.96 -16.64 -11.31
N ASP A 198 8.01 -16.23 -12.02
CA ASP A 198 9.26 -16.98 -12.14
C ASP A 198 10.01 -17.06 -10.81
N ALA A 199 9.80 -16.09 -9.91
CA ALA A 199 10.26 -16.14 -8.51
C ALA A 199 9.39 -17.02 -7.60
N GLY A 200 8.35 -17.68 -8.14
CA GLY A 200 7.51 -18.67 -7.46
C GLY A 200 6.31 -18.08 -6.72
N PHE A 201 5.83 -16.89 -7.07
CA PHE A 201 4.60 -16.31 -6.53
C PHE A 201 3.38 -16.65 -7.40
N HIS A 202 2.22 -16.79 -6.76
CA HIS A 202 0.94 -16.89 -7.45
C HIS A 202 0.41 -15.50 -7.82
N VAL A 203 0.58 -15.12 -9.07
CA VAL A 203 0.26 -13.77 -9.58
C VAL A 203 -1.03 -13.78 -10.40
N ALA A 204 -1.84 -12.73 -10.22
CA ALA A 204 -2.98 -12.42 -11.08
C ALA A 204 -2.83 -11.00 -11.66
N TYR A 205 -3.50 -10.72 -12.77
CA TYR A 205 -3.48 -9.42 -13.43
C TYR A 205 -4.86 -8.79 -13.36
N ASN A 206 -4.90 -7.52 -12.89
CA ASN A 206 -6.16 -6.82 -12.68
C ASN A 206 -7.15 -7.62 -11.80
N GLU A 207 -6.63 -8.28 -10.79
CA GLU A 207 -7.35 -8.97 -9.72
C GLU A 207 -6.63 -8.72 -8.38
N PRO A 208 -7.38 -8.59 -7.27
CA PRO A 208 -8.83 -8.69 -7.13
C PRO A 208 -9.58 -7.42 -7.55
N TRP A 209 -8.86 -6.40 -7.94
CA TRP A 209 -9.35 -5.12 -8.43
C TRP A 209 -8.76 -4.84 -9.81
N SER A 210 -9.36 -3.93 -10.59
CA SER A 210 -8.89 -3.65 -11.94
C SER A 210 -8.51 -2.18 -12.12
N GLY A 211 -7.32 -1.93 -12.63
CA GLY A 211 -6.90 -0.59 -13.05
C GLY A 211 -7.79 -0.06 -14.18
N LYS A 212 -8.30 -0.94 -15.06
CA LYS A 212 -9.23 -0.59 -16.15
C LYS A 212 -10.59 -0.09 -15.64
N GLU A 213 -10.89 -0.30 -14.37
CA GLU A 213 -12.07 0.24 -13.68
C GLU A 213 -11.77 1.51 -12.87
N GLY A 214 -10.56 2.08 -13.03
CA GLY A 214 -10.13 3.31 -12.35
C GLY A 214 -9.75 3.12 -10.89
N LEU A 215 -9.45 1.88 -10.46
CA LEU A 215 -9.17 1.57 -9.06
C LEU A 215 -7.70 1.80 -8.66
N ILE A 216 -6.85 2.22 -9.62
CA ILE A 216 -5.46 2.65 -9.42
C ILE A 216 -5.31 4.19 -9.53
N TYR A 217 -6.29 4.93 -9.04
CA TYR A 217 -6.42 6.38 -9.28
C TYR A 217 -5.17 7.17 -8.90
N SER A 218 -4.63 6.96 -7.71
CA SER A 218 -3.54 7.77 -7.19
C SER A 218 -2.26 7.57 -8.01
N VAL A 219 -1.82 6.33 -8.20
CA VAL A 219 -0.59 6.01 -8.94
C VAL A 219 -0.70 6.43 -10.41
N ASP A 220 -1.84 6.20 -11.04
CA ASP A 220 -2.08 6.58 -12.44
C ASP A 220 -2.03 8.11 -12.62
N ARG A 221 -2.70 8.86 -11.72
CA ARG A 221 -2.69 10.32 -11.70
C ARG A 221 -1.27 10.87 -11.60
N HIS A 222 -0.51 10.46 -10.59
CA HIS A 222 0.83 11.00 -10.35
C HIS A 222 1.82 10.58 -11.43
N ALA A 223 1.77 9.34 -11.90
CA ALA A 223 2.64 8.87 -12.96
C ALA A 223 2.39 9.62 -14.27
N ARG A 224 1.13 9.72 -14.72
CA ARG A 224 0.77 10.41 -15.97
C ARG A 224 1.08 11.89 -15.96
N SER A 225 0.86 12.58 -14.83
CA SER A 225 1.14 14.01 -14.70
C SER A 225 2.62 14.34 -14.94
N HIS A 226 3.51 13.39 -14.72
CA HIS A 226 4.96 13.57 -14.82
C HIS A 226 5.60 12.65 -15.91
N GLY A 227 4.79 12.01 -16.77
CA GLY A 227 5.28 11.15 -17.86
C GLY A 227 6.01 9.90 -17.37
N ARG A 228 5.57 9.32 -16.25
CA ARG A 228 6.11 8.08 -15.64
C ARG A 228 5.18 6.91 -15.92
N GLU A 229 5.69 5.70 -15.74
CA GLU A 229 4.93 4.46 -15.85
C GLU A 229 4.28 4.11 -14.49
N PRO A 230 2.93 4.00 -14.39
CA PRO A 230 2.26 3.58 -13.18
C PRO A 230 2.29 2.06 -13.04
N ILE A 231 2.57 1.58 -11.83
CA ILE A 231 2.37 0.18 -11.42
C ILE A 231 1.72 0.19 -10.04
N GLU A 232 0.70 -0.63 -9.87
CA GLU A 232 0.14 -0.91 -8.55
C GLU A 232 0.22 -2.40 -8.29
N ILE A 233 0.71 -2.78 -7.12
CA ILE A 233 0.61 -4.16 -6.62
C ILE A 233 -0.37 -4.23 -5.45
N GLU A 234 -1.09 -5.33 -5.45
CA GLU A 234 -1.95 -5.76 -4.37
C GLU A 234 -1.39 -7.05 -3.77
N VAL A 235 -1.05 -7.07 -2.50
CA VAL A 235 -0.51 -8.27 -1.83
C VAL A 235 -1.54 -8.80 -0.85
N ARG A 236 -1.72 -10.14 -0.80
CA ARG A 236 -2.67 -10.74 0.12
C ARG A 236 -2.25 -10.49 1.57
N GLN A 237 -3.13 -9.93 2.39
CA GLN A 237 -2.84 -9.38 3.72
C GLN A 237 -2.23 -10.39 4.69
N ASP A 238 -2.71 -11.64 4.68
CA ASP A 238 -2.18 -12.71 5.52
C ASP A 238 -0.72 -13.05 5.22
N LEU A 239 -0.23 -12.71 4.03
CA LEU A 239 1.15 -12.85 3.58
C LEU A 239 1.94 -11.54 3.79
N ALA A 240 1.34 -10.39 3.48
CA ALA A 240 1.99 -9.08 3.61
C ALA A 240 2.44 -8.77 5.06
N VAL A 241 1.74 -9.30 6.06
CA VAL A 241 2.14 -9.16 7.48
C VAL A 241 3.33 -10.05 7.88
N GLN A 242 3.71 -11.02 7.03
CA GLN A 242 4.81 -11.95 7.30
C GLN A 242 6.12 -11.39 6.74
N ALA A 243 7.09 -11.12 7.59
CA ALA A 243 8.37 -10.55 7.18
C ALA A 243 9.12 -11.41 6.14
N GLU A 244 9.12 -12.73 6.30
CA GLU A 244 9.78 -13.65 5.36
C GLU A 244 9.17 -13.57 3.95
N PHE A 245 7.83 -13.49 3.85
CA PHE A 245 7.16 -13.30 2.57
C PHE A 245 7.55 -11.96 1.94
N ARG A 246 7.52 -10.87 2.72
CA ARG A 246 7.89 -9.54 2.23
C ARG A 246 9.32 -9.51 1.72
N TRP A 247 10.29 -10.11 2.42
CA TRP A 247 11.69 -10.12 1.99
C TRP A 247 11.88 -10.85 0.66
N ARG A 248 11.22 -12.00 0.47
CA ARG A 248 11.23 -12.71 -0.81
C ARG A 248 10.64 -11.85 -1.94
N LEU A 249 9.52 -11.19 -1.68
CA LEU A 249 8.86 -10.31 -2.65
C LEU A 249 9.72 -9.10 -3.00
N VAL A 250 10.30 -8.44 -2.00
CA VAL A 250 11.21 -7.30 -2.16
C VAL A 250 12.43 -7.69 -3.00
N ASP A 251 13.02 -8.86 -2.76
CA ASP A 251 14.16 -9.33 -3.55
C ASP A 251 13.79 -9.66 -5.00
N ALA A 252 12.59 -10.21 -5.24
CA ALA A 252 12.09 -10.47 -6.59
C ALA A 252 11.86 -9.15 -7.37
N ILE A 253 11.20 -8.16 -6.75
CA ILE A 253 10.99 -6.82 -7.34
C ILE A 253 12.34 -6.14 -7.62
N ALA A 254 13.28 -6.18 -6.66
CA ALA A 254 14.61 -5.61 -6.86
C ALA A 254 15.42 -6.34 -7.94
N GLY A 255 15.20 -7.64 -8.12
CA GLY A 255 15.75 -8.44 -9.22
C GLY A 255 15.26 -7.93 -10.57
N TRP A 256 13.96 -7.86 -10.74
CA TRP A 256 13.32 -7.37 -11.94
C TRP A 256 13.78 -5.95 -12.32
N LEU A 257 13.85 -5.03 -11.35
CA LEU A 257 14.30 -3.65 -11.59
C LEU A 257 15.77 -3.54 -12.04
N ARG A 258 16.63 -4.49 -11.65
CA ARG A 258 18.04 -4.50 -12.09
C ARG A 258 18.24 -4.99 -13.53
N GLU A 259 17.28 -5.74 -14.06
CA GLU A 259 17.35 -6.31 -15.42
C GLU A 259 16.77 -5.36 -16.47
N ARG A 260 16.14 -4.26 -16.04
CA ARG A 260 15.61 -3.20 -16.91
C ARG A 260 16.66 -2.12 -17.18
#